data_04fd84eaa7a0a4a5212961ad128ab0e1
#
_entry.id   04fd84eaa7a0a4a5212961ad128ab0e1
#
_cell.length_a   1.000
_cell.length_b   1.000
_cell.length_c   1.000
_cell.angle_alpha   90.00
_cell.angle_beta   90.00
_cell.angle_gamma   90.00
#
_symmetry.space_group_name_H-M   'P 1'
#
loop_
_entity.id
_entity.type
_entity.pdbx_description
1 polymer ?
#
loop_
_entity_poly.entity_id
_entity_poly.type
_entity_poly.pdbx_seq_one_letter_code
_entity_poly.pdbx_strand_id
1 'polypeptide(L)'
;MQVFKAFYKSLRRQITSVLLYVIAFAAISVIMANTMSENTYTLFTAKRLTVAVFDHDNTDESRVLYNYLDRTQNLTSIKDDNEAIADELFFRNVDYVLIIPDGFSENPDLLKNVKQQNSSYAYFLDNSIDTFLNVFFNFRNTGYSCDEAARLTYDCIGSVEEA
;
A
#
# COMPACT_ATOMS: atom_id res chain seq x y z
N MET A 1 58.87 -16.71 7.64
CA MET A 1 58.42 -15.39 8.12
C MET A 1 58.78 -14.18 7.22
N GLN A 2 59.33 -14.38 6.04
CA GLN A 2 59.67 -13.27 5.11
C GLN A 2 58.47 -12.76 4.30
N VAL A 3 57.49 -13.58 4.03
CA VAL A 3 56.27 -13.22 3.24
C VAL A 3 55.40 -12.21 3.97
N PHE A 4 55.26 -12.35 5.29
CA PHE A 4 54.47 -11.41 6.12
C PHE A 4 55.12 -9.98 6.18
N LYS A 5 56.44 -9.92 6.22
CA LYS A 5 57.15 -8.62 6.21
C LYS A 5 57.02 -7.91 4.86
N ALA A 6 57.06 -8.67 3.77
CA ALA A 6 56.89 -8.12 2.42
C ALA A 6 55.44 -7.61 2.21
N PHE A 7 54.46 -8.37 2.67
CA PHE A 7 53.04 -7.97 2.66
C PHE A 7 52.81 -6.69 3.48
N TYR A 8 53.34 -6.61 4.70
CA TYR A 8 53.17 -5.45 5.55
C TYR A 8 53.85 -4.19 4.98
N LYS A 9 55.00 -4.37 4.32
CA LYS A 9 55.73 -3.28 3.64
C LYS A 9 54.98 -2.78 2.41
N SER A 10 54.32 -3.67 1.64
CA SER A 10 53.50 -3.33 0.52
C SER A 10 52.22 -2.61 0.98
N LEU A 11 51.57 -3.11 2.03
CA LEU A 11 50.37 -2.53 2.63
C LEU A 11 50.63 -1.10 3.12
N ARG A 12 51.77 -0.88 3.78
CA ARG A 12 52.13 0.45 4.29
C ARG A 12 52.39 1.48 3.18
N ARG A 13 52.78 1.03 1.99
CA ARG A 13 52.96 1.91 0.80
C ARG A 13 51.63 2.29 0.15
N GLN A 14 50.63 1.45 0.30
CA GLN A 14 49.28 1.68 -0.28
C GLN A 14 48.25 2.18 0.76
N ILE A 15 48.67 2.33 2.02
CA ILE A 15 47.75 2.70 3.11
C ILE A 15 47.03 4.03 2.86
N THR A 16 47.68 4.96 2.18
CA THR A 16 47.08 6.24 1.80
C THR A 16 45.92 6.07 0.84
N SER A 17 46.07 5.18 -0.16
CA SER A 17 44.98 4.86 -1.11
C SER A 17 43.82 4.14 -0.42
N VAL A 18 44.14 3.16 0.43
CA VAL A 18 43.12 2.43 1.22
C VAL A 18 42.35 3.39 2.13
N LEU A 19 43.07 4.28 2.81
CA LEU A 19 42.49 5.26 3.74
C LEU A 19 41.56 6.25 2.99
N LEU A 20 41.98 6.65 1.77
CA LEU A 20 41.14 7.51 0.93
C LEU A 20 39.83 6.82 0.51
N TYR A 21 39.87 5.53 0.16
CA TYR A 21 38.67 4.76 -0.14
C TYR A 21 37.75 4.60 1.08
N VAL A 22 38.33 4.33 2.26
CA VAL A 22 37.55 4.21 3.49
C VAL A 22 36.88 5.55 3.87
N ILE A 23 37.57 6.65 3.71
CA ILE A 23 37.00 8.00 3.99
C ILE A 23 35.86 8.29 2.96
N ALA A 24 36.11 8.03 1.66
CA ALA A 24 35.09 8.24 0.63
C ALA A 24 33.86 7.37 0.87
N PHE A 25 34.04 6.09 1.22
CA PHE A 25 32.94 5.20 1.54
C PHE A 25 32.16 5.65 2.79
N ALA A 26 32.87 6.06 3.83
CA ALA A 26 32.25 6.58 5.05
C ALA A 26 31.45 7.86 4.76
N ALA A 27 31.99 8.77 3.94
CA ALA A 27 31.28 9.99 3.56
C ALA A 27 30.01 9.68 2.76
N ILE A 28 30.08 8.78 1.78
CA ILE A 28 28.90 8.34 1.01
C ILE A 28 27.87 7.68 1.92
N SER A 29 28.32 6.82 2.86
CA SER A 29 27.42 6.14 3.80
C SER A 29 26.70 7.13 4.71
N VAL A 30 27.37 8.16 5.20
CA VAL A 30 26.76 9.21 6.03
C VAL A 30 25.75 10.04 5.21
N ILE A 31 26.08 10.40 3.97
CA ILE A 31 25.16 11.11 3.07
C ILE A 31 23.92 10.26 2.79
N MET A 32 24.11 8.99 2.45
CA MET A 32 22.97 8.09 2.23
C MET A 32 22.13 7.88 3.49
N ALA A 33 22.76 7.71 4.64
CA ALA A 33 22.02 7.55 5.90
C ALA A 33 21.17 8.79 6.21
N ASN A 34 21.70 10.00 6.03
CA ASN A 34 20.93 11.23 6.24
C ASN A 34 19.80 11.38 5.23
N THR A 35 20.06 11.12 3.94
CA THR A 35 19.03 11.24 2.89
C THR A 35 17.94 10.18 3.05
N MET A 36 18.27 8.97 3.46
CA MET A 36 17.30 7.92 3.74
C MET A 36 16.54 8.16 5.04
N SER A 37 17.19 8.75 6.06
CA SER A 37 16.53 9.04 7.33
C SER A 37 15.41 10.07 7.19
N GLU A 38 15.59 11.10 6.37
CA GLU A 38 14.55 12.10 6.12
C GLU A 38 13.35 11.52 5.34
N ASN A 39 13.59 10.50 4.51
CA ASN A 39 12.51 9.83 3.74
C ASN A 39 11.89 8.62 4.45
N THR A 40 12.55 8.08 5.48
CA THR A 40 12.06 6.86 6.17
C THR A 40 11.13 7.20 7.34
N TYR A 41 11.15 8.43 7.84
CA TYR A 41 10.23 8.94 8.86
C TYR A 41 9.09 9.80 8.29
N THR A 42 8.98 9.98 6.98
CA THR A 42 7.68 10.28 6.42
C THR A 42 6.82 9.08 6.76
N LEU A 43 6.03 9.21 7.82
CA LEU A 43 4.88 8.37 8.09
C LEU A 43 4.35 7.96 6.73
N PHE A 44 4.20 6.67 6.48
CA PHE A 44 3.62 6.16 5.25
C PHE A 44 2.24 6.79 5.16
N THR A 45 2.18 8.00 4.64
CA THR A 45 0.93 8.69 4.39
C THR A 45 0.36 7.96 3.21
N ALA A 46 -0.62 7.12 3.47
CA ALA A 46 -1.31 6.37 2.44
C ALA A 46 -1.77 7.38 1.39
N LYS A 47 -1.07 7.41 0.26
CA LYS A 47 -1.43 8.29 -0.85
C LYS A 47 -2.83 7.89 -1.29
N ARG A 48 -3.77 8.82 -1.28
CA ARG A 48 -5.10 8.58 -1.84
C ARG A 48 -4.97 8.25 -3.32
N LEU A 49 -5.47 7.09 -3.68
CA LEU A 49 -5.53 6.62 -5.06
C LEU A 49 -6.79 7.14 -5.74
N THR A 50 -6.74 7.28 -7.06
CA THR A 50 -7.94 7.48 -7.87
C THR A 50 -8.58 6.13 -8.12
N VAL A 51 -9.75 5.90 -7.53
CA VAL A 51 -10.45 4.60 -7.54
C VAL A 51 -11.79 4.73 -8.25
N ALA A 52 -12.06 3.82 -9.17
CA ALA A 52 -13.40 3.63 -9.73
C ALA A 52 -14.07 2.42 -9.07
N VAL A 53 -15.34 2.56 -8.68
CA VAL A 53 -16.11 1.51 -8.03
C VAL A 53 -17.37 1.22 -8.86
N PHE A 54 -17.56 -0.04 -9.21
CA PHE A 54 -18.78 -0.55 -9.85
C PHE A 54 -19.52 -1.44 -8.85
N ASP A 55 -20.62 -0.94 -8.33
CA ASP A 55 -21.48 -1.66 -7.39
C ASP A 55 -22.66 -2.27 -8.12
N HIS A 56 -22.64 -3.59 -8.33
CA HIS A 56 -23.73 -4.36 -8.93
C HIS A 56 -24.60 -5.03 -7.86
N ASP A 57 -24.12 -5.18 -6.62
CA ASP A 57 -24.85 -5.81 -5.52
C ASP A 57 -25.96 -4.89 -4.96
N ASN A 58 -25.69 -3.60 -4.89
CA ASN A 58 -26.63 -2.56 -4.42
C ASN A 58 -27.25 -2.86 -3.04
N THR A 59 -26.52 -3.54 -2.17
CA THR A 59 -26.94 -3.87 -0.79
C THR A 59 -26.46 -2.84 0.22
N ASP A 60 -26.88 -2.97 1.47
CA ASP A 60 -26.38 -2.11 2.53
C ASP A 60 -24.89 -2.41 2.83
N GLU A 61 -24.48 -3.68 2.68
CA GLU A 61 -23.09 -4.11 2.82
C GLU A 61 -22.17 -3.52 1.75
N SER A 62 -22.61 -3.50 0.48
CA SER A 62 -21.86 -2.89 -0.60
C SER A 62 -21.71 -1.37 -0.42
N ARG A 63 -22.76 -0.71 0.08
CA ARG A 63 -22.72 0.72 0.42
C ARG A 63 -21.74 1.05 1.54
N VAL A 64 -21.62 0.17 2.55
CA VAL A 64 -20.62 0.35 3.63
C VAL A 64 -19.22 0.33 3.05
N LEU A 65 -18.90 -0.60 2.15
CA LEU A 65 -17.62 -0.65 1.47
C LEU A 65 -17.38 0.57 0.59
N TYR A 66 -18.40 0.99 -0.17
CA TYR A 66 -18.34 2.22 -0.97
C TYR A 66 -18.02 3.45 -0.11
N ASN A 67 -18.71 3.62 1.02
CA ASN A 67 -18.49 4.72 1.96
C ASN A 67 -17.10 4.69 2.60
N TYR A 68 -16.56 3.49 2.85
CA TYR A 68 -15.18 3.35 3.31
C TYR A 68 -14.18 3.88 2.28
N LEU A 69 -14.35 3.50 1.02
CA LEU A 69 -13.50 3.96 -0.07
C LEU A 69 -13.63 5.47 -0.33
N ASP A 70 -14.84 6.02 -0.25
CA ASP A 70 -15.07 7.46 -0.41
C ASP A 70 -14.35 8.31 0.66
N ARG A 71 -14.25 7.79 1.87
CA ARG A 71 -13.52 8.46 2.97
C ARG A 71 -12.00 8.37 2.82
N THR A 72 -11.50 7.26 2.30
CA THR A 72 -10.06 6.93 2.30
C THR A 72 -9.39 7.19 0.96
N GLN A 73 -10.12 7.20 -0.15
CA GLN A 73 -9.60 7.33 -1.50
C GLN A 73 -10.25 8.50 -2.26
N ASN A 74 -9.81 8.75 -3.48
CA ASN A 74 -10.44 9.71 -4.39
C ASN A 74 -11.31 8.93 -5.38
N LEU A 75 -12.63 8.91 -5.15
CA LEU A 75 -13.52 8.20 -6.05
C LEU A 75 -13.74 8.96 -7.36
N THR A 76 -13.75 8.23 -8.46
CA THR A 76 -14.07 8.75 -9.80
C THR A 76 -15.06 7.82 -10.50
N SER A 77 -15.85 8.38 -11.41
CA SER A 77 -16.77 7.60 -12.22
C SER A 77 -16.21 7.44 -13.63
N ILE A 78 -16.13 6.21 -14.07
CA ILE A 78 -15.77 5.83 -15.45
C ILE A 78 -16.86 4.95 -16.04
N LYS A 79 -16.78 4.71 -17.34
CA LYS A 79 -17.74 3.83 -18.00
C LYS A 79 -17.47 2.37 -17.60
N ASP A 80 -18.54 1.64 -17.25
CA ASP A 80 -18.48 0.21 -16.92
C ASP A 80 -18.37 -0.62 -18.22
N ASP A 81 -17.16 -0.64 -18.75
CA ASP A 81 -16.81 -1.36 -19.98
C ASP A 81 -15.34 -1.76 -19.89
N ASN A 82 -15.03 -3.00 -20.23
CA ASN A 82 -13.67 -3.54 -20.11
C ASN A 82 -12.62 -2.76 -20.89
N GLU A 83 -12.99 -2.23 -22.07
CA GLU A 83 -12.09 -1.42 -22.90
C GLU A 83 -11.82 -0.07 -22.23
N ALA A 84 -12.86 0.58 -21.72
CA ALA A 84 -12.74 1.85 -21.00
C ALA A 84 -11.91 1.68 -19.70
N ILE A 85 -12.15 0.61 -18.95
CA ILE A 85 -11.37 0.29 -17.74
C ILE A 85 -9.88 0.11 -18.08
N ALA A 86 -9.58 -0.62 -19.15
CA ALA A 86 -8.21 -0.86 -19.57
C ALA A 86 -7.51 0.44 -20.00
N ASP A 87 -8.19 1.29 -20.75
CA ASP A 87 -7.69 2.58 -21.22
C ASP A 87 -7.43 3.54 -20.04
N GLU A 88 -8.38 3.68 -19.11
CA GLU A 88 -8.24 4.57 -17.95
C GLU A 88 -7.09 4.15 -17.03
N LEU A 89 -6.88 2.85 -16.84
CA LEU A 89 -5.73 2.31 -16.11
C LEU A 89 -4.42 2.50 -16.88
N PHE A 90 -4.43 2.31 -18.21
CA PHE A 90 -3.24 2.48 -19.03
C PHE A 90 -2.76 3.93 -19.06
N PHE A 91 -3.69 4.88 -19.23
CA PHE A 91 -3.38 6.32 -19.21
C PHE A 91 -3.17 6.90 -17.80
N ARG A 92 -3.30 6.07 -16.75
CA ARG A 92 -3.15 6.47 -15.35
C ARG A 92 -4.15 7.53 -14.88
N ASN A 93 -5.29 7.59 -15.49
CA ASN A 93 -6.42 8.41 -15.04
C ASN A 93 -7.07 7.78 -13.81
N VAL A 94 -7.02 6.44 -13.72
CA VAL A 94 -7.46 5.63 -12.59
C VAL A 94 -6.32 4.71 -12.16
N ASP A 95 -6.08 4.60 -10.85
CA ASP A 95 -5.04 3.75 -10.29
C ASP A 95 -5.57 2.34 -9.95
N TYR A 96 -6.86 2.26 -9.64
CA TYR A 96 -7.50 1.06 -9.12
C TYR A 96 -8.99 1.03 -9.47
N VAL A 97 -9.49 -0.13 -9.87
CA VAL A 97 -10.91 -0.37 -10.17
C VAL A 97 -11.41 -1.50 -9.28
N LEU A 98 -12.49 -1.27 -8.56
CA LEU A 98 -13.17 -2.25 -7.74
C LEU A 98 -14.52 -2.59 -8.35
N ILE A 99 -14.80 -3.88 -8.49
CA ILE A 99 -16.08 -4.39 -8.99
C ILE A 99 -16.71 -5.22 -7.87
N ILE A 100 -17.86 -4.78 -7.38
CA ILE A 100 -18.65 -5.45 -6.36
C ILE A 100 -19.76 -6.21 -7.12
N PRO A 101 -19.64 -7.53 -7.32
CA PRO A 101 -20.61 -8.29 -8.08
C PRO A 101 -21.88 -8.59 -7.27
N ASP A 102 -22.94 -8.99 -7.94
CA ASP A 102 -24.14 -9.53 -7.31
C ASP A 102 -23.78 -10.69 -6.37
N GLY A 103 -24.35 -10.74 -5.18
CA GLY A 103 -24.09 -11.75 -4.15
C GLY A 103 -22.89 -11.45 -3.25
N PHE A 104 -22.29 -10.28 -3.36
CA PHE A 104 -21.19 -9.85 -2.48
C PHE A 104 -21.59 -9.88 -1.00
N SER A 105 -22.81 -9.45 -0.69
CA SER A 105 -23.34 -9.44 0.69
C SER A 105 -23.36 -10.83 1.35
N GLU A 106 -23.52 -11.89 0.55
CA GLU A 106 -23.51 -13.29 1.01
C GLU A 106 -22.09 -13.89 0.98
N ASN A 107 -21.30 -13.49 0.00
CA ASN A 107 -19.94 -14.01 -0.19
C ASN A 107 -18.97 -12.87 -0.59
N PRO A 108 -18.28 -12.27 0.38
CA PRO A 108 -17.31 -11.21 0.14
C PRO A 108 -16.14 -11.59 -0.77
N ASP A 109 -15.81 -12.89 -0.86
CA ASP A 109 -14.71 -13.39 -1.70
C ASP A 109 -14.98 -13.23 -3.22
N LEU A 110 -16.20 -12.88 -3.58
CA LEU A 110 -16.56 -12.59 -4.98
C LEU A 110 -16.03 -11.24 -5.47
N LEU A 111 -15.56 -10.38 -4.59
CA LEU A 111 -15.02 -9.07 -4.91
C LEU A 111 -13.89 -9.19 -5.95
N LYS A 112 -13.95 -8.33 -6.97
CA LYS A 112 -12.94 -8.30 -8.04
C LYS A 112 -12.28 -6.95 -8.10
N ASN A 113 -10.98 -6.96 -8.37
CA ASN A 113 -10.22 -5.74 -8.59
C ASN A 113 -9.42 -5.79 -9.90
N VAL A 114 -9.23 -4.63 -10.49
CA VAL A 114 -8.30 -4.41 -11.60
C VAL A 114 -7.39 -3.26 -11.20
N LYS A 115 -6.09 -3.49 -11.25
CA LYS A 115 -5.09 -2.53 -10.79
C LYS A 115 -3.87 -2.51 -11.69
N GLN A 116 -3.10 -1.44 -11.58
CA GLN A 116 -1.85 -1.31 -12.29
C GLN A 116 -0.81 -2.29 -11.74
N GLN A 117 -0.12 -2.99 -12.63
CA GLN A 117 0.97 -3.90 -12.22
C GLN A 117 2.09 -3.10 -11.53
N ASN A 118 2.67 -3.69 -10.47
CA ASN A 118 3.77 -3.12 -9.68
C ASN A 118 3.45 -1.82 -8.90
N SER A 119 2.18 -1.51 -8.65
CA SER A 119 1.79 -0.42 -7.77
C SER A 119 1.76 -0.89 -6.32
N SER A 120 2.76 -0.52 -5.52
CA SER A 120 2.77 -0.83 -4.07
C SER A 120 1.56 -0.24 -3.34
N TYR A 121 1.08 0.91 -3.77
CA TYR A 121 -0.10 1.55 -3.19
C TYR A 121 -1.39 0.79 -3.48
N ALA A 122 -1.51 0.20 -4.68
CA ALA A 122 -2.67 -0.63 -5.02
C ALA A 122 -2.70 -1.93 -4.20
N TYR A 123 -1.54 -2.54 -3.94
CA TYR A 123 -1.45 -3.69 -3.03
C TYR A 123 -1.76 -3.32 -1.58
N PHE A 124 -1.36 -2.13 -1.15
CA PHE A 124 -1.74 -1.63 0.17
C PHE A 124 -3.25 -1.43 0.28
N LEU A 125 -3.88 -0.89 -0.77
CA LEU A 125 -5.34 -0.72 -0.81
C LEU A 125 -6.07 -2.06 -0.77
N ASP A 126 -5.61 -3.09 -1.49
CA ASP A 126 -6.16 -4.45 -1.39
C ASP A 126 -6.17 -4.92 0.06
N ASN A 127 -5.00 -4.86 0.73
CA ASN A 127 -4.88 -5.31 2.11
C ASN A 127 -5.76 -4.49 3.07
N SER A 128 -5.95 -3.20 2.80
CA SER A 128 -6.84 -2.35 3.59
C SER A 128 -8.30 -2.72 3.39
N ILE A 129 -8.72 -3.02 2.16
CA ILE A 129 -10.07 -3.51 1.84
C ILE A 129 -10.30 -4.86 2.51
N ASP A 130 -9.38 -5.80 2.38
CA ASP A 130 -9.48 -7.13 2.98
C ASP A 130 -9.58 -7.03 4.52
N THR A 131 -8.78 -6.17 5.13
CA THR A 131 -8.82 -5.93 6.57
C THR A 131 -10.18 -5.35 6.99
N PHE A 132 -10.66 -4.35 6.28
CA PHE A 132 -11.96 -3.74 6.52
C PHE A 132 -13.08 -4.76 6.42
N LEU A 133 -13.13 -5.54 5.35
CA LEU A 133 -14.16 -6.55 5.11
C LEU A 133 -14.11 -7.66 6.16
N ASN A 134 -12.93 -8.15 6.51
CA ASN A 134 -12.77 -9.17 7.55
C ASN A 134 -13.34 -8.70 8.89
N VAL A 135 -13.04 -7.49 9.32
CA VAL A 135 -13.57 -6.93 10.57
C VAL A 135 -15.08 -6.72 10.47
N PHE A 136 -15.55 -6.12 9.38
CA PHE A 136 -16.96 -5.83 9.17
C PHE A 136 -17.82 -7.10 9.15
N PHE A 137 -17.45 -8.11 8.36
CA PHE A 137 -18.21 -9.36 8.29
C PHE A 137 -18.10 -10.20 9.56
N ASN A 138 -17.02 -10.09 10.33
CA ASN A 138 -16.95 -10.68 11.66
C ASN A 138 -18.05 -10.11 12.58
N PHE A 139 -18.22 -8.78 12.61
CA PHE A 139 -19.31 -8.16 13.37
C PHE A 139 -20.69 -8.58 12.85
N ARG A 140 -20.87 -8.60 11.52
CA ARG A 140 -22.13 -9.07 10.91
C ARG A 140 -22.48 -10.51 11.30
N ASN A 141 -21.51 -11.41 11.26
CA ASN A 141 -21.67 -12.81 11.61
C ASN A 141 -21.95 -13.05 13.10
N THR A 142 -21.59 -12.09 13.97
CA THR A 142 -21.95 -12.13 15.39
C THR A 142 -23.32 -11.53 15.69
N GLY A 143 -24.06 -11.07 14.67
CA GLY A 143 -25.45 -10.65 14.77
C GLY A 143 -25.67 -9.14 14.91
N TYR A 144 -24.64 -8.31 14.74
CA TYR A 144 -24.81 -6.86 14.68
C TYR A 144 -25.53 -6.43 13.40
N SER A 145 -26.30 -5.35 13.47
CA SER A 145 -26.88 -4.72 12.30
C SER A 145 -25.79 -4.18 11.35
N CYS A 146 -26.13 -3.90 10.09
CA CYS A 146 -25.17 -3.37 9.12
C CYS A 146 -24.53 -2.07 9.61
N ASP A 147 -25.33 -1.14 10.13
CA ASP A 147 -24.87 0.17 10.63
C ASP A 147 -23.99 0.05 11.88
N GLU A 148 -24.35 -0.83 12.81
CA GLU A 148 -23.55 -1.06 14.02
C GLU A 148 -22.22 -1.75 13.68
N ALA A 149 -22.22 -2.74 12.80
CA ALA A 149 -21.02 -3.40 12.32
C ALA A 149 -20.08 -2.41 11.62
N ALA A 150 -20.63 -1.55 10.76
CA ALA A 150 -19.86 -0.50 10.10
C ALA A 150 -19.20 0.45 11.10
N ARG A 151 -19.98 0.96 12.07
CA ARG A 151 -19.45 1.84 13.13
C ARG A 151 -18.33 1.19 13.93
N LEU A 152 -18.54 -0.04 14.41
CA LEU A 152 -17.53 -0.77 15.17
C LEU A 152 -16.27 -1.05 14.34
N THR A 153 -16.43 -1.31 13.06
CA THR A 153 -15.30 -1.49 12.13
C THR A 153 -14.48 -0.22 12.01
N TYR A 154 -15.11 0.94 11.83
CA TYR A 154 -14.40 2.23 11.79
C TYR A 154 -13.69 2.53 13.11
N ASP A 155 -14.32 2.26 14.25
CA ASP A 155 -13.70 2.46 15.57
C ASP A 155 -12.47 1.57 15.76
N CYS A 156 -12.53 0.31 15.29
CA CYS A 156 -11.39 -0.63 15.37
C CYS A 156 -10.24 -0.21 14.45
N ILE A 157 -10.52 0.19 13.21
CA ILE A 157 -9.48 0.55 12.24
C ILE A 157 -8.89 1.92 12.55
N GLY A 158 -9.71 2.92 12.92
CA GLY A 158 -9.24 4.25 13.27
C GLY A 158 -8.34 4.26 14.50
N SER A 159 -8.56 3.39 15.47
CA SER A 159 -7.69 3.26 16.65
C SER A 159 -6.30 2.68 16.34
N VAL A 160 -6.13 2.03 15.19
CA VAL A 160 -4.83 1.47 14.73
C VAL A 160 -4.02 2.52 13.97
N GLU A 161 -4.67 3.50 13.33
CA GLU A 161 -3.98 4.57 12.59
C GLU A 161 -3.43 5.69 13.51
N GLU A 162 -3.91 5.79 14.75
CA GLU A 162 -3.46 6.79 15.74
C GLU A 162 -2.36 6.28 16.69
N ALA A 163 -1.96 5.01 16.62
CA ALA A 163 -0.98 4.37 17.49
C ALA A 163 0.38 4.20 16.80
#